data_5674ceaf3db455c8f618c5fd707972e4
#
_entry.id   5674ceaf3db455c8f618c5fd707972e4
#
_cell.length_a   1.000
_cell.length_b   1.000
_cell.length_c   1.000
_cell.angle_alpha   90.00
_cell.angle_beta   90.00
_cell.angle_gamma   90.00
#
_symmetry.space_group_name_H-M   'P 1'
#
loop_
_entity.id
_entity.type
_entity.pdbx_description
1 polymer ?
#
loop_
_entity_poly.entity_id
_entity_poly.type
_entity_poly.pdbx_seq_one_letter_code
_entity_poly.pdbx_strand_id
1 'polypeptide(L)'
;LDEIGKEFYAETGFQIEIIRMTAEQLGSNGHQGIGEADIFLTSQTNLEELKKNKALRSYSSESTDTALEQFKDFEGTWTGIWLDPIVFVVNKEFAARHSLLNYNWNNIMTSPQIRLSMTDFIAADMAEDLLLSMAEHFGITEALYLLSEGNSHIVQYGKYLSTPSRMAGMGKCDIGISSYNEAMRAQKENLPLQIMYPTDGTSWYLYGIGLSADSKEPELGQKLMNWLLTPTHYKKVMQDNGCYFIYVNDSTLPADTNGNPLSYWGLEKKYVDEGKKILLNEWIEQVRFRRIS
;
A
#
# COMPACT_ATOMS: atom_id res chain seq x y z
N LEU A 1 11.09 -5.12 11.20
CA LEU A 1 11.33 -6.55 10.94
C LEU A 1 12.20 -7.19 12.04
N ASP A 2 13.24 -6.49 12.52
CA ASP A 2 14.15 -7.06 13.55
C ASP A 2 13.41 -7.51 14.81
N GLU A 3 12.38 -6.76 15.25
CA GLU A 3 11.54 -7.16 16.38
C GLU A 3 10.66 -8.38 16.05
N ILE A 4 10.16 -8.49 14.84
CA ILE A 4 9.44 -9.69 14.37
C ILE A 4 10.36 -10.92 14.45
N GLY A 5 11.64 -10.77 14.05
CA GLY A 5 12.63 -11.84 14.14
C GLY A 5 12.84 -12.30 15.58
N LYS A 6 12.82 -11.39 16.58
CA LYS A 6 12.93 -11.74 18.00
C LYS A 6 11.71 -12.52 18.51
N GLU A 7 10.49 -12.12 18.10
CA GLU A 7 9.26 -12.85 18.46
C GLU A 7 9.26 -14.26 17.85
N PHE A 8 9.63 -14.38 16.59
CA PHE A 8 9.74 -15.68 15.94
C PHE A 8 10.76 -16.59 16.66
N TYR A 9 11.92 -16.03 17.02
CA TYR A 9 12.93 -16.78 17.78
C TYR A 9 12.40 -17.22 19.16
N ALA A 10 11.73 -16.32 19.87
CA ALA A 10 11.19 -16.61 21.20
C ALA A 10 10.16 -17.76 21.18
N GLU A 11 9.35 -17.83 20.13
CA GLU A 11 8.31 -18.86 20.00
C GLU A 11 8.83 -20.18 19.40
N THR A 12 9.81 -20.10 18.49
CA THR A 12 10.19 -21.26 17.67
C THR A 12 11.61 -21.78 17.93
N GLY A 13 12.48 -20.94 18.52
CA GLY A 13 13.90 -21.23 18.69
C GLY A 13 14.75 -21.06 17.43
N PHE A 14 14.15 -20.65 16.29
CA PHE A 14 14.85 -20.42 15.05
C PHE A 14 15.16 -18.94 14.83
N GLN A 15 16.41 -18.66 14.49
CA GLN A 15 16.86 -17.29 14.21
C GLN A 15 16.62 -16.92 12.76
N ILE A 16 16.18 -15.67 12.53
CA ILE A 16 16.02 -15.09 11.20
C ILE A 16 17.19 -14.14 10.95
N GLU A 17 17.84 -14.29 9.80
CA GLU A 17 18.75 -13.28 9.25
C GLU A 17 17.97 -12.43 8.24
N ILE A 18 18.02 -11.09 8.39
CA ILE A 18 17.30 -10.15 7.53
C ILE A 18 18.28 -9.47 6.59
N ILE A 19 18.17 -9.81 5.31
CA ILE A 19 18.94 -9.19 4.23
C ILE A 19 18.06 -8.12 3.58
N ARG A 20 18.46 -6.82 3.72
CA ARG A 20 17.74 -5.71 3.11
C ARG A 20 18.26 -5.45 1.70
N MET A 21 17.37 -5.44 0.73
CA MET A 21 17.70 -5.23 -0.69
C MET A 21 16.82 -4.11 -1.27
N THR A 22 17.36 -3.39 -2.26
CA THR A 22 16.58 -2.47 -3.07
C THR A 22 15.80 -3.24 -4.15
N ALA A 23 14.74 -2.64 -4.72
CA ALA A 23 14.00 -3.23 -5.83
C ALA A 23 14.92 -3.49 -7.04
N GLU A 24 15.88 -2.59 -7.31
CA GLU A 24 16.87 -2.76 -8.37
C GLU A 24 17.79 -3.96 -8.13
N GLN A 25 18.22 -4.19 -6.89
CA GLN A 25 19.00 -5.39 -6.53
C GLN A 25 18.20 -6.68 -6.68
N LEU A 26 16.90 -6.64 -6.38
CA LEU A 26 16.00 -7.77 -6.60
C LEU A 26 15.79 -8.07 -8.09
N GLY A 27 15.61 -7.03 -8.94
CA GLY A 27 15.35 -7.19 -10.37
C GLY A 27 16.58 -7.49 -11.21
N SER A 28 17.73 -6.85 -10.92
CA SER A 28 18.95 -6.95 -11.76
C SER A 28 19.73 -8.26 -11.58
N ASN A 29 19.55 -8.97 -10.49
CA ASN A 29 20.37 -10.12 -10.14
C ASN A 29 19.67 -11.46 -10.28
N GLY A 30 18.55 -11.55 -11.00
CA GLY A 30 17.77 -12.79 -11.15
C GLY A 30 18.62 -14.03 -10.87
N HIS A 31 18.52 -14.63 -9.71
CA HIS A 31 19.27 -15.77 -9.19
C HIS A 31 20.75 -15.57 -8.75
N GLN A 32 21.52 -14.59 -9.20
CA GLN A 32 22.98 -14.57 -8.97
C GLN A 32 23.48 -13.76 -7.75
N GLY A 33 22.64 -13.34 -6.86
CA GLY A 33 23.05 -12.63 -5.62
C GLY A 33 22.13 -12.89 -4.44
N ILE A 34 21.03 -13.59 -4.69
CA ILE A 34 19.96 -13.86 -3.72
C ILE A 34 20.01 -15.34 -3.26
N GLY A 35 20.95 -16.11 -3.74
CA GLY A 35 21.02 -17.57 -3.63
C GLY A 35 21.09 -18.17 -2.22
N GLU A 36 20.88 -17.36 -1.18
CA GLU A 36 20.82 -17.81 0.22
C GLU A 36 19.53 -17.40 0.93
N ALA A 37 18.64 -16.64 0.28
CA ALA A 37 17.37 -16.29 0.91
C ALA A 37 16.40 -17.45 0.85
N ASP A 38 15.78 -17.80 1.98
CA ASP A 38 14.74 -18.82 2.03
C ASP A 38 13.38 -18.25 1.67
N ILE A 39 13.13 -16.99 2.03
CA ILE A 39 11.88 -16.29 1.72
C ILE A 39 12.13 -14.85 1.25
N PHE A 40 11.20 -14.34 0.46
CA PHE A 40 11.12 -12.94 0.07
C PHE A 40 9.91 -12.30 0.71
N LEU A 41 10.12 -11.19 1.43
CA LEU A 41 9.08 -10.33 1.99
C LEU A 41 9.21 -8.96 1.33
N THR A 42 8.31 -8.65 0.41
CA THR A 42 8.38 -7.44 -0.41
C THR A 42 7.02 -7.05 -0.97
N SER A 43 6.95 -6.01 -1.81
CA SER A 43 5.71 -5.60 -2.47
C SER A 43 5.21 -6.64 -3.47
N GLN A 44 3.90 -6.63 -3.74
CA GLN A 44 3.29 -7.48 -4.76
C GLN A 44 4.00 -7.34 -6.12
N THR A 45 4.32 -6.12 -6.55
CA THR A 45 5.02 -5.86 -7.80
C THR A 45 6.35 -6.62 -7.89
N ASN A 46 7.15 -6.57 -6.82
CA ASN A 46 8.41 -7.29 -6.76
C ASN A 46 8.21 -8.81 -6.73
N LEU A 47 7.18 -9.30 -6.02
CA LEU A 47 6.86 -10.74 -5.99
C LEU A 47 6.44 -11.26 -7.37
N GLU A 48 5.68 -10.47 -8.12
CA GLU A 48 5.32 -10.82 -9.50
C GLU A 48 6.54 -10.85 -10.43
N GLU A 49 7.49 -9.95 -10.24
CA GLU A 49 8.76 -9.98 -10.98
C GLU A 49 9.61 -11.21 -10.61
N LEU A 50 9.72 -11.51 -9.32
CA LEU A 50 10.39 -12.73 -8.85
C LEU A 50 9.72 -14.00 -9.41
N LYS A 51 8.38 -14.05 -9.46
CA LYS A 51 7.62 -15.13 -10.08
C LYS A 51 7.96 -15.25 -11.57
N LYS A 52 7.92 -14.14 -12.32
CA LYS A 52 8.26 -14.09 -13.76
C LYS A 52 9.66 -14.63 -14.02
N ASN A 53 10.59 -14.35 -13.11
CA ASN A 53 11.98 -14.82 -13.16
C ASN A 53 12.16 -16.23 -12.60
N LYS A 54 11.07 -16.93 -12.20
CA LYS A 54 11.09 -18.27 -11.61
C LYS A 54 11.90 -18.37 -10.31
N ALA A 55 12.03 -17.26 -9.59
CA ALA A 55 12.74 -17.19 -8.32
C ALA A 55 11.89 -17.67 -7.12
N LEU A 56 10.60 -17.90 -7.33
CA LEU A 56 9.66 -18.37 -6.32
C LEU A 56 9.21 -19.80 -6.63
N ARG A 57 9.00 -20.60 -5.56
CA ARG A 57 8.31 -21.88 -5.65
C ARG A 57 6.91 -21.79 -5.07
N SER A 58 5.98 -22.58 -5.62
CA SER A 58 4.63 -22.68 -5.10
C SER A 58 4.63 -23.31 -3.70
N TYR A 59 3.82 -22.74 -2.82
CA TYR A 59 3.53 -23.27 -1.50
C TYR A 59 2.07 -23.01 -1.13
N SER A 60 1.40 -24.04 -0.64
CA SER A 60 0.03 -23.95 -0.15
C SER A 60 -0.06 -24.55 1.24
N SER A 61 -0.81 -23.91 2.12
CA SER A 61 -1.08 -24.36 3.48
C SER A 61 -2.43 -23.80 3.94
N GLU A 62 -2.93 -24.27 5.06
CA GLU A 62 -4.14 -23.70 5.67
C GLU A 62 -4.02 -22.19 5.90
N SER A 63 -2.83 -21.70 6.27
CA SER A 63 -2.58 -20.26 6.47
C SER A 63 -2.60 -19.47 5.17
N THR A 64 -2.07 -20.00 4.06
CA THR A 64 -2.13 -19.32 2.75
C THR A 64 -3.54 -19.36 2.16
N ASP A 65 -4.34 -20.37 2.47
CA ASP A 65 -5.68 -20.53 1.94
C ASP A 65 -6.67 -19.54 2.58
N THR A 66 -6.39 -19.05 3.78
CA THR A 66 -7.23 -18.03 4.44
C THR A 66 -7.14 -16.63 3.79
N ALA A 67 -6.10 -16.33 3.02
CA ALA A 67 -6.00 -15.09 2.27
C ALA A 67 -7.02 -15.06 1.11
N LEU A 68 -7.68 -13.90 0.92
CA LEU A 68 -8.60 -13.71 -0.20
C LEU A 68 -7.87 -13.83 -1.54
N GLU A 69 -8.59 -14.30 -2.57
CA GLU A 69 -8.06 -14.54 -3.92
C GLU A 69 -7.31 -13.34 -4.50
N GLN A 70 -7.80 -12.13 -4.26
CA GLN A 70 -7.17 -10.88 -4.74
C GLN A 70 -5.85 -10.56 -4.05
N PHE A 71 -5.53 -11.19 -2.93
CA PHE A 71 -4.31 -10.95 -2.14
C PHE A 71 -3.32 -12.11 -2.20
N LYS A 72 -3.44 -13.00 -3.15
CA LYS A 72 -2.51 -14.11 -3.36
C LYS A 72 -2.35 -14.45 -4.84
N ASP A 73 -1.26 -15.09 -5.17
CA ASP A 73 -1.06 -15.63 -6.51
C ASP A 73 -1.87 -16.91 -6.72
N PHE A 74 -2.51 -17.00 -7.88
CA PHE A 74 -3.31 -18.19 -8.26
C PHE A 74 -2.48 -19.48 -8.28
N GLU A 75 -1.21 -19.41 -8.67
CA GLU A 75 -0.30 -20.58 -8.69
C GLU A 75 0.36 -20.83 -7.31
N GLY A 76 0.03 -20.03 -6.30
CA GLY A 76 0.53 -20.18 -4.94
C GLY A 76 2.01 -19.81 -4.77
N THR A 77 2.59 -19.00 -5.67
CA THR A 77 4.00 -18.62 -5.56
C THR A 77 4.24 -17.53 -4.52
N TRP A 78 3.22 -16.73 -4.21
CA TRP A 78 3.27 -15.74 -3.14
C TRP A 78 1.89 -15.53 -2.49
N THR A 79 1.90 -15.04 -1.26
CA THR A 79 0.69 -14.70 -0.49
C THR A 79 0.90 -13.33 0.17
N GLY A 80 -0.12 -12.48 0.12
CA GLY A 80 -0.13 -11.19 0.80
C GLY A 80 -0.17 -11.36 2.33
N ILE A 81 0.46 -10.42 3.02
CA ILE A 81 0.46 -10.36 4.50
C ILE A 81 -0.12 -9.03 4.98
N TRP A 82 0.38 -7.91 4.47
CA TRP A 82 0.03 -6.57 4.91
C TRP A 82 -0.53 -5.73 3.79
N LEU A 83 -1.66 -5.13 4.07
CA LEU A 83 -2.36 -4.22 3.18
C LEU A 83 -2.29 -2.80 3.74
N ASP A 84 -1.94 -1.85 2.90
CA ASP A 84 -1.91 -0.41 3.22
C ASP A 84 -2.76 0.35 2.20
N PRO A 85 -4.07 0.52 2.43
CA PRO A 85 -4.93 1.24 1.50
C PRO A 85 -4.71 2.74 1.56
N ILE A 86 -5.02 3.42 0.45
CA ILE A 86 -5.11 4.86 0.41
C ILE A 86 -6.41 5.31 1.09
N VAL A 87 -6.31 6.32 1.93
CA VAL A 87 -7.43 6.88 2.72
C VAL A 87 -7.45 8.40 2.64
N PHE A 88 -8.59 9.00 2.93
CA PHE A 88 -8.71 10.43 3.17
C PHE A 88 -8.46 10.72 4.65
N VAL A 89 -7.45 11.50 4.93
CA VAL A 89 -7.11 11.97 6.28
C VAL A 89 -7.69 13.36 6.46
N VAL A 90 -8.77 13.45 7.21
CA VAL A 90 -9.60 14.65 7.32
C VAL A 90 -9.27 15.39 8.60
N ASN A 91 -8.98 16.69 8.52
CA ASN A 91 -8.83 17.54 9.69
C ASN A 91 -10.15 17.55 10.51
N LYS A 92 -10.07 17.39 11.84
CA LYS A 92 -11.27 17.26 12.69
C LYS A 92 -12.16 18.50 12.69
N GLU A 93 -11.60 19.71 12.60
CA GLU A 93 -12.38 20.93 12.55
C GLU A 93 -13.11 21.06 11.19
N PHE A 94 -12.43 20.66 10.11
CA PHE A 94 -13.06 20.61 8.79
C PHE A 94 -14.20 19.58 8.77
N ALA A 95 -13.97 18.37 9.26
CA ALA A 95 -14.98 17.31 9.33
C ALA A 95 -16.22 17.75 10.13
N ALA A 96 -16.02 18.44 11.25
CA ALA A 96 -17.13 18.96 12.08
C ALA A 96 -18.01 19.99 11.34
N ARG A 97 -17.41 20.78 10.44
CA ARG A 97 -18.13 21.77 9.63
C ARG A 97 -18.78 21.19 8.38
N HIS A 98 -18.36 20.02 7.94
CA HIS A 98 -18.77 19.37 6.69
C HIS A 98 -19.27 17.93 6.95
N SER A 99 -20.10 17.74 7.95
CA SER A 99 -20.57 16.41 8.41
C SER A 99 -21.38 15.62 7.38
N LEU A 100 -21.91 16.28 6.34
CA LEU A 100 -22.68 15.68 5.25
C LEU A 100 -21.83 15.44 3.97
N LEU A 101 -20.53 15.70 4.02
CA LEU A 101 -19.67 15.49 2.87
C LEU A 101 -19.58 14.00 2.55
N ASN A 102 -19.88 13.64 1.30
CA ASN A 102 -19.63 12.29 0.81
C ASN A 102 -18.17 12.17 0.38
N TYR A 103 -17.42 11.32 1.07
CA TYR A 103 -15.99 11.11 0.85
C TYR A 103 -15.77 10.12 -0.30
N ASN A 104 -16.03 10.54 -1.53
CA ASN A 104 -15.67 9.83 -2.75
C ASN A 104 -14.66 10.64 -3.57
N TRP A 105 -13.96 9.99 -4.48
CA TRP A 105 -12.89 10.63 -5.25
C TRP A 105 -13.39 11.81 -6.06
N ASN A 106 -14.54 11.68 -6.74
CA ASN A 106 -15.09 12.76 -7.54
C ASN A 106 -15.34 14.01 -6.68
N ASN A 107 -16.08 13.88 -5.58
CA ASN A 107 -16.41 15.02 -4.71
C ASN A 107 -15.17 15.68 -4.12
N ILE A 108 -14.18 14.88 -3.71
CA ILE A 108 -12.96 15.41 -3.09
C ILE A 108 -12.08 16.12 -4.11
N MET A 109 -11.93 15.54 -5.31
CA MET A 109 -11.06 16.09 -6.35
C MET A 109 -11.66 17.29 -7.09
N THR A 110 -13.00 17.37 -7.19
CA THR A 110 -13.66 18.44 -7.96
C THR A 110 -14.19 19.59 -7.09
N SER A 111 -13.95 19.58 -5.78
CA SER A 111 -14.44 20.62 -4.85
C SER A 111 -13.36 21.66 -4.54
N PRO A 112 -13.30 22.79 -5.24
CA PRO A 112 -12.20 23.75 -5.14
C PRO A 112 -12.10 24.46 -3.78
N GLN A 113 -13.13 24.37 -2.95
CA GLN A 113 -13.14 24.91 -1.58
C GLN A 113 -12.40 24.00 -0.59
N ILE A 114 -12.07 22.74 -0.96
CA ILE A 114 -11.35 21.80 -0.12
C ILE A 114 -9.86 21.90 -0.43
N ARG A 115 -9.05 22.25 0.55
CA ARG A 115 -7.60 22.28 0.42
C ARG A 115 -7.04 20.86 0.57
N LEU A 116 -6.36 20.36 -0.46
CA LEU A 116 -5.82 19.02 -0.49
C LEU A 116 -4.31 18.99 -0.28
N SER A 117 -3.80 17.86 0.19
CA SER A 117 -2.40 17.45 0.08
C SER A 117 -2.33 15.97 -0.28
N MET A 118 -1.38 15.60 -1.12
CA MET A 118 -1.10 14.21 -1.47
C MET A 118 0.39 14.00 -1.69
N THR A 119 0.85 12.76 -1.67
CA THR A 119 2.22 12.43 -2.04
C THR A 119 2.38 12.56 -3.56
N ASP A 120 3.49 13.14 -3.99
CA ASP A 120 3.82 13.26 -5.42
C ASP A 120 4.01 11.86 -6.01
N PHE A 121 3.43 11.60 -7.18
CA PHE A 121 3.46 10.26 -7.79
C PHE A 121 4.86 9.79 -8.19
N ILE A 122 5.81 10.72 -8.36
CA ILE A 122 7.23 10.38 -8.61
C ILE A 122 8.05 10.17 -7.33
N ALA A 123 7.43 10.35 -6.15
CA ALA A 123 8.15 10.35 -4.88
C ALA A 123 8.15 8.99 -4.16
N ALA A 124 7.19 8.12 -4.47
CA ALA A 124 7.06 6.82 -3.81
C ALA A 124 6.21 5.86 -4.65
N ASP A 125 6.59 4.58 -4.64
CA ASP A 125 5.90 3.51 -5.39
C ASP A 125 4.41 3.43 -5.06
N MET A 126 4.03 3.53 -3.79
CA MET A 126 2.62 3.53 -3.38
C MET A 126 1.84 4.72 -3.98
N ALA A 127 2.45 5.88 -4.12
CA ALA A 127 1.81 7.04 -4.75
C ALA A 127 1.67 6.82 -6.26
N GLU A 128 2.66 6.22 -6.89
CA GLU A 128 2.60 5.81 -8.29
C GLU A 128 1.52 4.75 -8.52
N ASP A 129 1.41 3.75 -7.65
CA ASP A 129 0.35 2.73 -7.70
C ASP A 129 -1.05 3.33 -7.57
N LEU A 130 -1.21 4.43 -6.82
CA LEU A 130 -2.48 5.17 -6.81
C LEU A 130 -2.84 5.72 -8.20
N LEU A 131 -1.89 6.33 -8.91
CA LEU A 131 -2.12 6.83 -10.27
C LEU A 131 -2.55 5.70 -11.22
N LEU A 132 -1.85 4.56 -11.15
CA LEU A 132 -2.15 3.39 -11.97
C LEU A 132 -3.55 2.84 -11.66
N SER A 133 -3.87 2.68 -10.39
CA SER A 133 -5.18 2.18 -9.95
C SER A 133 -6.31 3.11 -10.34
N MET A 134 -6.12 4.43 -10.26
CA MET A 134 -7.10 5.42 -10.74
C MET A 134 -7.33 5.27 -12.26
N ALA A 135 -6.25 5.12 -13.04
CA ALA A 135 -6.36 4.95 -14.48
C ALA A 135 -7.04 3.63 -14.88
N GLU A 136 -6.84 2.56 -14.12
CA GLU A 136 -7.54 1.29 -14.35
C GLU A 136 -9.01 1.38 -13.97
N HIS A 137 -9.31 1.96 -12.82
CA HIS A 137 -10.67 2.00 -12.28
C HIS A 137 -11.58 2.97 -13.03
N PHE A 138 -11.12 4.20 -13.27
CA PHE A 138 -11.91 5.27 -13.92
C PHE A 138 -11.66 5.34 -15.43
N GLY A 139 -10.60 4.73 -15.95
CA GLY A 139 -10.04 5.00 -17.28
C GLY A 139 -9.09 6.20 -17.25
N ILE A 140 -8.10 6.20 -18.16
CA ILE A 140 -7.02 7.22 -18.19
C ILE A 140 -7.57 8.64 -18.27
N THR A 141 -8.53 8.88 -19.16
CA THR A 141 -9.10 10.23 -19.38
C THR A 141 -9.77 10.77 -18.13
N GLU A 142 -10.60 9.98 -17.45
CA GLU A 142 -11.30 10.39 -16.25
C GLU A 142 -10.35 10.55 -15.06
N ALA A 143 -9.38 9.64 -14.93
CA ALA A 143 -8.35 9.75 -13.88
C ALA A 143 -7.54 11.05 -14.02
N LEU A 144 -7.05 11.38 -15.22
CA LEU A 144 -6.33 12.62 -15.48
C LEU A 144 -7.22 13.86 -15.31
N TYR A 145 -8.50 13.78 -15.66
CA TYR A 145 -9.47 14.84 -15.40
C TYR A 145 -9.62 15.11 -13.90
N LEU A 146 -9.93 14.09 -13.11
CA LEU A 146 -10.06 14.21 -11.65
C LEU A 146 -8.78 14.79 -11.01
N LEU A 147 -7.61 14.29 -11.42
CA LEU A 147 -6.33 14.78 -10.95
C LEU A 147 -6.07 16.23 -11.36
N SER A 148 -6.51 16.64 -12.55
CA SER A 148 -6.39 18.03 -13.03
C SER A 148 -7.28 18.99 -12.24
N GLU A 149 -8.53 18.60 -11.96
CA GLU A 149 -9.43 19.36 -11.10
C GLU A 149 -8.82 19.51 -9.70
N GLY A 150 -8.39 18.39 -9.09
CA GLY A 150 -7.75 18.38 -7.78
C GLY A 150 -6.48 19.21 -7.72
N ASN A 151 -5.67 19.23 -8.77
CA ASN A 151 -4.40 19.97 -8.82
C ASN A 151 -4.56 21.47 -8.52
N SER A 152 -5.70 22.05 -8.89
CA SER A 152 -6.00 23.47 -8.67
C SER A 152 -6.07 23.87 -7.18
N HIS A 153 -6.38 22.91 -6.29
CA HIS A 153 -6.53 23.12 -4.85
C HIS A 153 -5.65 22.20 -3.98
N ILE A 154 -4.71 21.47 -4.60
CA ILE A 154 -3.63 20.81 -3.87
C ILE A 154 -2.65 21.87 -3.39
N VAL A 155 -2.61 22.07 -2.06
CA VAL A 155 -1.72 23.05 -1.43
C VAL A 155 -0.27 22.57 -1.37
N GLN A 156 -0.06 21.25 -1.38
CA GLN A 156 1.28 20.65 -1.40
C GLN A 156 1.25 19.22 -1.91
N TYR A 157 2.15 18.93 -2.84
CA TYR A 157 2.59 17.58 -3.14
C TYR A 157 3.74 17.20 -2.21
N GLY A 158 3.56 16.17 -1.42
CA GLY A 158 4.54 15.70 -0.44
C GLY A 158 5.63 14.85 -1.09
N LYS A 159 6.85 14.99 -0.58
CA LYS A 159 7.96 14.08 -0.92
C LYS A 159 7.89 12.76 -0.16
N TYR A 160 7.22 12.74 1.00
CA TYR A 160 7.11 11.59 1.87
C TYR A 160 5.66 11.19 2.05
N LEU A 161 5.39 9.88 2.21
CA LEU A 161 4.05 9.33 2.43
C LEU A 161 3.36 9.90 3.69
N SER A 162 4.14 10.32 4.69
CA SER A 162 3.64 10.94 5.92
C SER A 162 3.18 12.40 5.76
N THR A 163 3.61 13.09 4.69
CA THR A 163 3.34 14.52 4.52
C THR A 163 1.85 14.86 4.51
N PRO A 164 0.97 14.19 3.73
CA PRO A 164 -0.44 14.55 3.67
C PRO A 164 -1.15 14.40 5.01
N SER A 165 -0.90 13.31 5.74
CA SER A 165 -1.48 13.08 7.07
C SER A 165 -1.07 14.15 8.07
N ARG A 166 0.21 14.52 8.09
CA ARG A 166 0.72 15.58 8.98
C ARG A 166 0.15 16.95 8.63
N MET A 167 0.03 17.27 7.35
CA MET A 167 -0.56 18.53 6.90
C MET A 167 -2.02 18.65 7.30
N ALA A 168 -2.82 17.60 7.13
CA ALA A 168 -4.21 17.57 7.56
C ALA A 168 -4.31 17.72 9.09
N GLY A 169 -3.51 16.98 9.85
CA GLY A 169 -3.47 17.07 11.31
C GLY A 169 -3.08 18.44 11.83
N MET A 170 -2.18 19.17 11.13
CA MET A 170 -1.77 20.53 11.48
C MET A 170 -2.73 21.62 10.93
N GLY A 171 -3.82 21.27 10.23
CA GLY A 171 -4.74 22.22 9.62
C GLY A 171 -4.14 22.99 8.43
N LYS A 172 -3.03 22.52 7.85
CA LYS A 172 -2.41 23.10 6.65
C LYS A 172 -3.15 22.77 5.37
N CYS A 173 -3.86 21.63 5.36
CA CYS A 173 -4.88 21.28 4.39
C CYS A 173 -6.11 20.75 5.13
N ASP A 174 -7.24 20.63 4.41
CA ASP A 174 -8.47 20.12 4.97
C ASP A 174 -8.52 18.60 4.89
N ILE A 175 -8.01 18.04 3.78
CA ILE A 175 -7.93 16.60 3.54
C ILE A 175 -6.55 16.24 2.98
N GLY A 176 -5.91 15.24 3.59
CA GLY A 176 -4.73 14.57 3.06
C GLY A 176 -5.11 13.26 2.39
N ILE A 177 -4.63 13.03 1.17
CA ILE A 177 -4.70 11.72 0.50
C ILE A 177 -3.44 10.97 0.88
N SER A 178 -3.56 9.93 1.70
CA SER A 178 -2.43 9.28 2.38
C SER A 178 -2.66 7.78 2.53
N SER A 179 -1.62 7.03 2.89
CA SER A 179 -1.78 5.64 3.27
C SER A 179 -2.41 5.50 4.65
N TYR A 180 -3.10 4.41 4.88
CA TYR A 180 -3.71 4.07 6.17
C TYR A 180 -2.66 4.00 7.29
N ASN A 181 -1.51 3.38 7.02
CA ASN A 181 -0.41 3.27 8.00
C ASN A 181 0.08 4.66 8.46
N GLU A 182 0.32 5.59 7.54
CA GLU A 182 0.76 6.94 7.89
C GLU A 182 -0.35 7.76 8.57
N ALA A 183 -1.61 7.54 8.18
CA ALA A 183 -2.76 8.14 8.85
C ALA A 183 -2.88 7.68 10.30
N MET A 184 -2.75 6.39 10.54
CA MET A 184 -2.76 5.81 11.89
C MET A 184 -1.59 6.29 12.74
N ARG A 185 -0.38 6.39 12.18
CA ARG A 185 0.79 6.98 12.87
C ARG A 185 0.50 8.40 13.32
N ALA A 186 0.03 9.25 12.41
CA ALA A 186 -0.32 10.64 12.73
C ALA A 186 -1.43 10.73 13.80
N GLN A 187 -2.42 9.83 13.76
CA GLN A 187 -3.46 9.76 14.79
C GLN A 187 -2.92 9.32 16.15
N LYS A 188 -1.99 8.38 16.19
CA LYS A 188 -1.31 7.93 17.43
C LYS A 188 -0.37 9.00 18.00
N GLU A 189 0.16 9.89 17.15
CA GLU A 189 0.88 11.09 17.57
C GLU A 189 -0.07 12.21 18.09
N ASN A 190 -1.36 11.91 18.27
CA ASN A 190 -2.41 12.82 18.75
C ASN A 190 -2.71 13.99 17.82
N LEU A 191 -2.42 13.89 16.53
CA LEU A 191 -2.86 14.89 15.57
C LEU A 191 -4.39 14.88 15.42
N PRO A 192 -5.07 16.03 15.38
CA PRO A 192 -6.54 16.13 15.33
C PRO A 192 -7.08 15.80 13.93
N LEU A 193 -7.12 14.52 13.60
CA LEU A 193 -7.59 14.02 12.32
C LEU A 193 -8.58 12.86 12.47
N GLN A 194 -9.35 12.62 11.40
CA GLN A 194 -10.20 11.45 11.20
C GLN A 194 -9.74 10.73 9.94
N ILE A 195 -9.81 9.40 9.97
CA ILE A 195 -9.51 8.55 8.82
C ILE A 195 -10.83 8.17 8.16
N MET A 196 -10.99 8.51 6.89
CA MET A 196 -12.19 8.23 6.10
C MET A 196 -11.78 7.38 4.90
N TYR A 197 -12.47 6.27 4.69
CA TYR A 197 -12.30 5.47 3.50
C TYR A 197 -13.12 6.05 2.34
N PRO A 198 -12.57 6.12 1.11
CA PRO A 198 -13.33 6.52 -0.06
C PRO A 198 -14.54 5.59 -0.28
N THR A 199 -15.74 6.17 -0.45
CA THR A 199 -16.98 5.39 -0.56
C THR A 199 -17.15 4.70 -1.92
N ASP A 200 -16.37 5.11 -2.91
CA ASP A 200 -16.32 4.57 -4.28
C ASP A 200 -15.10 3.64 -4.50
N GLY A 201 -14.46 3.23 -3.42
CA GLY A 201 -13.31 2.33 -3.44
C GLY A 201 -11.97 3.08 -3.43
N THR A 202 -10.89 2.31 -3.30
CA THR A 202 -9.55 2.89 -3.18
C THR A 202 -8.45 1.96 -3.67
N SER A 203 -7.34 2.58 -4.02
CA SER A 203 -6.06 1.90 -4.25
C SER A 203 -5.49 1.35 -2.94
N TRP A 204 -4.64 0.36 -3.07
CA TRP A 204 -3.98 -0.30 -1.95
C TRP A 204 -2.58 -0.75 -2.34
N TYR A 205 -1.72 -0.86 -1.34
CA TYR A 205 -0.37 -1.38 -1.49
C TYR A 205 -0.25 -2.66 -0.69
N LEU A 206 0.19 -3.75 -1.32
CA LEU A 206 0.28 -5.07 -0.71
C LEU A 206 1.75 -5.45 -0.52
N TYR A 207 2.07 -5.79 0.72
CA TYR A 207 3.28 -6.54 1.05
C TYR A 207 2.92 -8.02 1.17
N GLY A 208 3.68 -8.85 0.52
CA GLY A 208 3.47 -10.29 0.54
C GLY A 208 4.76 -11.06 0.78
N ILE A 209 4.64 -12.35 0.82
CA ILE A 209 5.71 -13.29 1.08
C ILE A 209 5.71 -14.40 0.05
N GLY A 210 6.89 -14.80 -0.41
CA GLY A 210 7.10 -15.93 -1.31
C GLY A 210 8.28 -16.78 -0.88
N LEU A 211 8.18 -18.09 -1.07
CA LEU A 211 9.24 -19.04 -0.79
C LEU A 211 10.24 -19.05 -1.95
N SER A 212 11.52 -18.93 -1.66
CA SER A 212 12.58 -18.97 -2.67
C SER A 212 12.62 -20.32 -3.38
N ALA A 213 12.78 -20.30 -4.71
CA ALA A 213 12.99 -21.51 -5.48
C ALA A 213 14.30 -22.23 -5.11
N ASP A 214 15.32 -21.46 -4.73
CA ASP A 214 16.66 -21.93 -4.40
C ASP A 214 16.90 -22.09 -2.90
N SER A 215 15.85 -21.98 -2.07
CA SER A 215 15.95 -22.19 -0.62
C SER A 215 16.60 -23.53 -0.29
N LYS A 216 17.61 -23.48 0.57
CA LYS A 216 18.28 -24.65 1.12
C LYS A 216 17.53 -25.26 2.32
N GLU A 217 16.72 -24.44 2.98
CA GLU A 217 15.92 -24.80 4.15
C GLU A 217 14.42 -24.53 3.93
N PRO A 218 13.80 -25.14 2.89
CA PRO A 218 12.42 -24.81 2.49
C PRO A 218 11.41 -25.09 3.59
N GLU A 219 11.62 -26.07 4.46
CA GLU A 219 10.72 -26.37 5.58
C GLU A 219 10.74 -25.27 6.64
N LEU A 220 11.91 -24.66 6.90
CA LEU A 220 12.01 -23.49 7.77
C LEU A 220 11.37 -22.25 7.12
N GLY A 221 11.57 -22.05 5.83
CA GLY A 221 10.90 -21.01 5.07
C GLY A 221 9.38 -21.13 5.15
N GLN A 222 8.82 -22.32 4.96
CA GLN A 222 7.38 -22.62 5.10
C GLN A 222 6.89 -22.33 6.52
N LYS A 223 7.66 -22.71 7.54
CA LYS A 223 7.32 -22.43 8.94
C LYS A 223 7.24 -20.93 9.22
N LEU A 224 8.22 -20.18 8.72
CA LEU A 224 8.22 -18.72 8.87
C LEU A 224 7.07 -18.08 8.08
N MET A 225 6.76 -18.55 6.86
CA MET A 225 5.60 -18.08 6.10
C MET A 225 4.30 -18.26 6.88
N ASN A 226 4.03 -19.47 7.38
CA ASN A 226 2.81 -19.75 8.15
C ASN A 226 2.73 -18.89 9.42
N TRP A 227 3.85 -18.68 10.10
CA TRP A 227 3.91 -17.85 11.29
C TRP A 227 3.62 -16.37 10.96
N LEU A 228 4.19 -15.83 9.88
CA LEU A 228 3.93 -14.46 9.41
C LEU A 228 2.50 -14.27 8.88
N LEU A 229 1.86 -15.32 8.38
CA LEU A 229 0.46 -15.28 7.97
C LEU A 229 -0.52 -15.36 9.15
N THR A 230 -0.01 -15.51 10.38
CA THR A 230 -0.80 -15.54 11.61
C THR A 230 -0.51 -14.27 12.44
N PRO A 231 -1.22 -13.17 12.20
CA PRO A 231 -0.86 -11.85 12.76
C PRO A 231 -0.89 -11.77 14.28
N THR A 232 -1.59 -12.68 14.98
CA THR A 232 -1.65 -12.71 16.45
C THR A 232 -0.29 -12.84 17.10
N HIS A 233 0.69 -13.43 16.42
CA HIS A 233 2.05 -13.61 16.94
C HIS A 233 2.81 -12.29 17.09
N TYR A 234 2.62 -11.32 16.17
CA TYR A 234 3.49 -10.15 16.10
C TYR A 234 2.75 -8.81 15.87
N LYS A 235 1.41 -8.83 15.74
CA LYS A 235 0.61 -7.60 15.49
C LYS A 235 0.88 -6.50 16.51
N LYS A 236 0.99 -6.87 17.78
CA LYS A 236 1.29 -5.92 18.85
C LYS A 236 2.67 -5.30 18.71
N VAL A 237 3.68 -6.11 18.41
CA VAL A 237 5.05 -5.63 18.18
C VAL A 237 5.11 -4.66 17.02
N MET A 238 4.41 -4.94 15.91
CA MET A 238 4.30 -4.02 14.77
C MET A 238 3.68 -2.68 15.18
N GLN A 239 2.58 -2.71 15.92
CA GLN A 239 1.91 -1.49 16.41
C GLN A 239 2.77 -0.69 17.39
N ASP A 240 3.47 -1.35 18.32
CA ASP A 240 4.38 -0.72 19.26
C ASP A 240 5.57 -0.04 18.54
N ASN A 241 5.91 -0.51 17.35
CA ASN A 241 6.92 0.07 16.45
C ASN A 241 6.35 1.02 15.37
N GLY A 242 5.09 1.44 15.51
CA GLY A 242 4.46 2.42 14.63
C GLY A 242 4.07 1.89 13.24
N CYS A 243 3.86 0.59 13.11
CA CYS A 243 3.38 -0.06 11.90
C CYS A 243 1.93 -0.53 12.08
N TYR A 244 1.01 0.07 11.34
CA TYR A 244 -0.45 -0.09 11.50
C TYR A 244 -1.11 -0.67 10.25
N PHE A 245 -0.45 -1.61 9.59
CA PHE A 245 -1.00 -2.27 8.41
C PHE A 245 -2.27 -3.08 8.73
N ILE A 246 -3.10 -3.27 7.72
CA ILE A 246 -4.21 -4.22 7.75
C ILE A 246 -3.65 -5.59 7.38
N TYR A 247 -4.04 -6.61 8.11
CA TYR A 247 -3.59 -7.98 7.85
C TYR A 247 -4.59 -8.68 6.96
N VAL A 248 -4.13 -9.27 5.85
CA VAL A 248 -5.03 -9.92 4.87
C VAL A 248 -5.74 -11.14 5.42
N ASN A 249 -5.18 -11.78 6.45
CA ASN A 249 -5.74 -12.93 7.15
C ASN A 249 -6.52 -12.53 8.42
N ASP A 250 -6.74 -11.24 8.67
CA ASP A 250 -7.59 -10.77 9.74
C ASP A 250 -9.05 -10.82 9.28
N SER A 251 -9.89 -11.53 10.00
CA SER A 251 -11.32 -11.69 9.70
C SER A 251 -12.11 -10.36 9.72
N THR A 252 -11.48 -9.29 10.24
CA THR A 252 -12.04 -7.95 10.31
C THR A 252 -11.34 -7.01 9.31
N LEU A 253 -11.56 -7.22 8.01
CA LEU A 253 -11.19 -6.21 7.03
C LEU A 253 -11.97 -4.92 7.33
N PRO A 254 -11.34 -3.75 7.16
CA PRO A 254 -12.00 -2.48 7.42
C PRO A 254 -13.29 -2.33 6.60
N ALA A 255 -14.29 -1.75 7.23
CA ALA A 255 -15.54 -1.38 6.59
C ALA A 255 -15.61 0.14 6.40
N ASP A 256 -16.44 0.57 5.46
CA ASP A 256 -16.80 1.98 5.31
C ASP A 256 -17.60 2.49 6.53
N THR A 257 -17.94 3.76 6.52
CA THR A 257 -18.75 4.39 7.60
C THR A 257 -20.15 3.79 7.76
N ASN A 258 -20.62 3.01 6.78
CA ASN A 258 -21.92 2.33 6.78
C ASN A 258 -21.80 0.85 7.16
N GLY A 259 -20.59 0.36 7.43
CA GLY A 259 -20.32 -1.03 7.76
C GLY A 259 -20.22 -1.97 6.55
N ASN A 260 -20.17 -1.44 5.33
CA ASN A 260 -19.93 -2.25 4.13
C ASN A 260 -18.46 -2.58 3.98
N PRO A 261 -18.10 -3.77 3.47
CA PRO A 261 -16.72 -4.09 3.12
C PRO A 261 -16.14 -3.02 2.17
N LEU A 262 -14.89 -2.63 2.41
CA LEU A 262 -14.22 -1.68 1.52
C LEU A 262 -14.08 -2.27 0.12
N SER A 263 -14.39 -1.44 -0.88
CA SER A 263 -14.07 -1.76 -2.26
C SER A 263 -12.61 -1.42 -2.53
N TYR A 264 -11.80 -2.44 -2.82
CA TYR A 264 -10.42 -2.27 -3.23
C TYR A 264 -10.34 -2.35 -4.75
N TRP A 265 -9.73 -1.34 -5.38
CA TRP A 265 -9.54 -1.36 -6.83
C TRP A 265 -8.51 -2.42 -7.20
N GLY A 266 -8.82 -3.22 -8.22
CA GLY A 266 -7.86 -4.17 -8.76
C GLY A 266 -6.67 -3.42 -9.41
N LEU A 267 -5.47 -3.95 -9.24
CA LEU A 267 -4.32 -3.60 -10.07
C LEU A 267 -4.14 -4.74 -11.06
N GLU A 268 -4.83 -4.67 -12.18
CA GLU A 268 -4.55 -5.54 -13.31
C GLU A 268 -3.24 -5.06 -13.95
N LYS A 269 -2.41 -5.99 -14.41
CA LYS A 269 -1.06 -5.74 -14.97
C LYS A 269 -1.02 -4.93 -16.28
N LYS A 270 -2.08 -4.20 -16.58
CA LYS A 270 -2.28 -3.49 -17.85
C LYS A 270 -1.26 -2.35 -18.08
N TYR A 271 -0.71 -1.81 -17.02
CA TYR A 271 0.19 -0.66 -17.04
C TYR A 271 1.60 -0.97 -16.54
N VAL A 272 2.02 -2.24 -16.62
CA VAL A 272 3.39 -2.61 -16.23
C VAL A 272 4.38 -2.12 -17.31
N ASP A 273 5.52 -1.59 -16.88
CA ASP A 273 6.65 -1.15 -17.71
C ASP A 273 6.39 0.13 -18.55
N GLU A 274 6.22 0.03 -19.87
CA GLU A 274 6.10 1.20 -20.74
C GLU A 274 4.81 1.99 -20.50
N GLY A 275 3.68 1.32 -20.25
CA GLY A 275 2.40 1.97 -19.96
C GLY A 275 2.44 2.84 -18.71
N LYS A 276 3.12 2.38 -17.69
CA LYS A 276 3.37 3.08 -16.43
C LYS A 276 4.14 4.40 -16.66
N LYS A 277 5.24 4.34 -17.42
CA LYS A 277 6.04 5.53 -17.76
C LYS A 277 5.27 6.54 -18.59
N ILE A 278 4.47 6.05 -19.56
CA ILE A 278 3.64 6.93 -20.39
C ILE A 278 2.62 7.66 -19.53
N LEU A 279 1.87 6.95 -18.69
CA LEU A 279 0.85 7.55 -17.81
C LEU A 279 1.45 8.56 -16.84
N LEU A 280 2.60 8.24 -16.24
CA LEU A 280 3.31 9.15 -15.35
C LEU A 280 3.76 10.43 -16.07
N ASN A 281 4.28 10.31 -17.30
CA ASN A 281 4.64 11.46 -18.12
C ASN A 281 3.42 12.29 -18.52
N GLU A 282 2.30 11.66 -18.90
CA GLU A 282 1.05 12.37 -19.16
C GLU A 282 0.56 13.15 -17.95
N TRP A 283 0.60 12.56 -16.76
CA TRP A 283 0.25 13.27 -15.54
C TRP A 283 1.20 14.45 -15.27
N ILE A 284 2.51 14.26 -15.44
CA ILE A 284 3.50 15.33 -15.26
C ILE A 284 3.21 16.51 -16.17
N GLU A 285 2.97 16.25 -17.46
CA GLU A 285 2.81 17.30 -18.48
C GLU A 285 1.43 17.95 -18.44
N GLN A 286 0.36 17.16 -18.29
CA GLN A 286 -1.02 17.62 -18.41
C GLN A 286 -1.59 18.14 -17.09
N VAL A 287 -1.09 17.65 -15.95
CA VAL A 287 -1.63 17.93 -14.62
C VAL A 287 -0.62 18.67 -13.75
N ARG A 288 0.50 18.00 -13.44
CA ARG A 288 1.43 18.43 -12.37
C ARG A 288 2.11 19.77 -12.66
N PHE A 289 2.59 19.95 -13.86
CA PHE A 289 3.29 21.14 -14.32
C PHE A 289 2.57 21.89 -15.46
N ARG A 290 1.26 21.68 -15.56
CA ARG A 290 0.44 22.38 -16.55
C ARG A 290 0.68 23.89 -16.40
N ARG A 291 1.35 24.51 -17.36
CA ARG A 291 1.44 25.96 -17.45
C ARG A 291 0.05 26.46 -17.79
N ILE A 292 -0.56 27.19 -16.87
CA ILE A 292 -1.78 27.97 -17.17
C ILE A 292 -1.30 29.04 -18.15
N SER A 293 -1.60 28.85 -19.42
CA SER A 293 -1.36 29.84 -20.50
C SER A 293 -2.41 30.92 -20.43
#